data_c5894b1fc182eab33b39f53b41bb48a1
#
_entry.id   c5894b1fc182eab33b39f53b41bb48a1
#
_cell.length_a   1.000
_cell.length_b   1.000
_cell.length_c   1.000
_cell.angle_alpha   90.00
_cell.angle_beta   90.00
_cell.angle_gamma   90.00
#
_symmetry.space_group_name_H-M   'P 1'
#
loop_
_entity.id
_entity.type
_entity.pdbx_description
1 polymer ?
#
loop_
_entity_poly.entity_id
_entity_poly.type
_entity_poly.pdbx_seq_one_letter_code
_entity_poly.pdbx_strand_id
1 'polypeptide(L)'
;MVLLLSAAIAGGVAAPATATPTFSVPDRDLPAPLVLVAYGDMRFTAPTETDATNPAVRRALVEKVAAENPAAIFLNGDIPWHGVAPDYAVFRAETRSWRNRRLRVFPALGNHEFSACQEPACLERWWNAFPELRARRWYSVAIGTKVMGIELDTDASLLPGSEQRIWLENQIGELDPAVRLVLMVMHHPPVADVQLTKETSHNPRPNELALAEYLKAVAPQSAARFVVSAGHIHNYERFDQDGVVYLVSGGGGARPYEVDRTPSDQYQSADFPNYHYVRFELQGDRVVGEMIRLDDHAPLKPGQWQTRDRFEITLQP
;
A
#
# COMPACT_ATOMS: atom_id res chain seq x y z
N MET A 1 13.22 -57.41 43.25
CA MET A 1 13.60 -56.02 43.28
C MET A 1 13.59 -55.57 41.76
N VAL A 2 12.47 -55.06 41.31
CA VAL A 2 12.26 -54.69 39.93
C VAL A 2 12.47 -53.20 39.83
N LEU A 3 13.47 -52.74 39.07
CA LEU A 3 13.70 -51.31 38.75
C LEU A 3 12.76 -50.91 37.59
N LEU A 4 11.85 -50.00 37.85
CA LEU A 4 11.06 -49.28 36.82
C LEU A 4 11.89 -48.11 36.33
N LEU A 5 12.35 -48.15 35.06
CA LEU A 5 12.89 -46.99 34.34
C LEU A 5 11.71 -46.17 33.84
N SER A 6 11.54 -44.96 34.38
CA SER A 6 10.62 -43.95 33.83
C SER A 6 11.33 -43.23 32.68
N ALA A 7 10.89 -43.46 31.47
CA ALA A 7 11.31 -42.65 30.30
C ALA A 7 10.48 -41.35 30.28
N ALA A 8 11.14 -40.21 30.52
CA ALA A 8 10.56 -38.90 30.31
C ALA A 8 10.50 -38.61 28.79
N ILE A 9 9.31 -38.57 28.24
CA ILE A 9 9.08 -38.11 26.89
C ILE A 9 9.13 -36.57 26.93
N ALA A 10 10.24 -35.99 26.50
CA ALA A 10 10.31 -34.56 26.21
C ALA A 10 9.47 -34.28 24.95
N GLY A 11 8.23 -33.86 25.18
CA GLY A 11 7.38 -33.35 24.09
C GLY A 11 7.97 -32.01 23.64
N GLY A 12 8.73 -32.02 22.55
CA GLY A 12 9.10 -30.78 21.85
C GLY A 12 7.83 -30.15 21.28
N VAL A 13 7.44 -29.01 21.82
CA VAL A 13 6.41 -28.16 21.19
C VAL A 13 7.03 -27.70 19.88
N ALA A 14 6.51 -28.17 18.74
CA ALA A 14 6.89 -27.65 17.44
C ALA A 14 6.58 -26.14 17.43
N ALA A 15 7.53 -25.33 16.97
CA ALA A 15 7.27 -23.91 16.75
C ALA A 15 6.04 -23.78 15.81
N PRO A 16 5.14 -22.82 16.07
CA PRO A 16 4.01 -22.61 15.18
C PRO A 16 4.54 -22.36 13.75
N ALA A 17 3.86 -22.93 12.77
CA ALA A 17 4.18 -22.68 11.37
C ALA A 17 3.97 -21.18 11.07
N THR A 18 4.95 -20.55 10.44
CA THR A 18 4.79 -19.16 9.97
C THR A 18 4.18 -19.15 8.57
N ALA A 19 3.33 -18.16 8.30
CA ALA A 19 2.75 -17.99 6.97
C ALA A 19 3.86 -17.74 5.95
N THR A 20 3.85 -18.53 4.88
CA THR A 20 4.83 -18.34 3.80
C THR A 20 4.42 -17.15 2.94
N PRO A 21 5.24 -16.09 2.84
CA PRO A 21 4.94 -14.96 1.98
C PRO A 21 4.95 -15.38 0.51
N THR A 22 4.13 -14.73 -0.32
CA THR A 22 4.07 -14.98 -1.77
C THR A 22 5.39 -14.63 -2.44
N PHE A 23 6.00 -13.53 -2.00
CA PHE A 23 7.31 -13.06 -2.48
C PHE A 23 8.22 -12.75 -1.30
N SER A 24 9.53 -12.79 -1.53
CA SER A 24 10.49 -12.34 -0.53
C SER A 24 11.69 -11.63 -1.16
N VAL A 25 12.14 -10.59 -0.49
CA VAL A 25 13.37 -9.87 -0.77
C VAL A 25 14.29 -10.09 0.42
N PRO A 26 15.36 -10.88 0.31
CA PRO A 26 16.22 -11.17 1.44
C PRO A 26 17.03 -9.95 1.89
N ASP A 27 17.40 -9.88 3.18
CA ASP A 27 18.11 -8.74 3.78
C ASP A 27 19.37 -8.36 3.01
N ARG A 28 20.13 -9.33 2.47
CA ARG A 28 21.36 -9.08 1.67
C ARG A 28 21.12 -8.28 0.38
N ASP A 29 19.88 -8.24 -0.11
CA ASP A 29 19.52 -7.56 -1.37
C ASP A 29 18.83 -6.21 -1.11
N LEU A 30 18.75 -5.79 0.17
CA LEU A 30 18.15 -4.52 0.55
C LEU A 30 19.17 -3.40 0.59
N PRO A 31 18.82 -2.19 0.11
CA PRO A 31 19.65 -1.02 0.27
C PRO A 31 19.67 -0.55 1.74
N ALA A 32 20.69 0.24 2.10
CA ALA A 32 20.73 0.97 3.36
C ALA A 32 20.84 2.47 3.05
N PRO A 33 19.95 3.32 3.58
CA PRO A 33 18.82 2.98 4.47
C PRO A 33 17.72 2.16 3.75
N LEU A 34 16.92 1.42 4.54
CA LEU A 34 15.75 0.72 4.00
C LEU A 34 14.60 1.71 3.81
N VAL A 35 14.35 2.05 2.55
CA VAL A 35 13.30 2.97 2.13
C VAL A 35 12.22 2.21 1.37
N LEU A 36 10.96 2.44 1.74
CA LEU A 36 9.78 2.00 1.01
C LEU A 36 9.00 3.22 0.52
N VAL A 37 8.31 3.09 -0.60
CA VAL A 37 7.42 4.14 -1.13
C VAL A 37 6.05 3.55 -1.36
N ALA A 38 4.99 4.32 -1.00
CA ALA A 38 3.60 3.96 -1.31
C ALA A 38 2.84 5.18 -1.86
N TYR A 39 2.03 4.98 -2.90
CA TYR A 39 1.09 5.97 -3.44
C TYR A 39 0.18 5.32 -4.50
N GLY A 40 -0.94 5.95 -4.82
CA GLY A 40 -1.92 5.44 -5.80
C GLY A 40 -2.43 6.49 -6.76
N ASP A 41 -3.39 6.09 -7.60
CA ASP A 41 -4.19 6.98 -8.45
C ASP A 41 -3.36 7.72 -9.50
N MET A 42 -2.44 6.98 -10.13
CA MET A 42 -1.62 7.52 -11.22
C MET A 42 -2.41 7.68 -12.51
N ARG A 43 -3.34 6.77 -12.76
CA ARG A 43 -4.22 6.76 -13.93
C ARG A 43 -3.45 6.93 -15.24
N PHE A 44 -2.47 6.03 -15.46
CA PHE A 44 -1.71 6.02 -16.71
C PHE A 44 -2.65 5.85 -17.91
N THR A 45 -2.58 6.81 -18.84
CA THR A 45 -3.33 6.83 -20.09
C THR A 45 -2.62 7.75 -21.07
N ALA A 46 -3.17 7.88 -22.28
CA ALA A 46 -2.60 8.74 -23.32
C ALA A 46 -2.34 10.17 -22.77
N PRO A 47 -1.22 10.80 -23.11
CA PRO A 47 -0.86 12.14 -22.62
C PRO A 47 -1.86 13.26 -22.97
N THR A 48 -2.78 12.99 -23.87
CA THR A 48 -3.88 13.90 -24.27
C THR A 48 -5.08 13.84 -23.35
N GLU A 49 -5.19 12.80 -22.50
CA GLU A 49 -6.31 12.58 -21.58
C GLU A 49 -6.06 13.35 -20.26
N THR A 50 -6.14 14.68 -20.34
CA THR A 50 -5.84 15.56 -19.21
C THR A 50 -6.96 15.67 -18.18
N ASP A 51 -8.16 15.22 -18.50
CA ASP A 51 -9.29 15.18 -17.56
C ASP A 51 -9.16 14.03 -16.55
N ALA A 52 -8.53 12.93 -16.97
CA ALA A 52 -8.31 11.76 -16.14
C ALA A 52 -7.17 11.95 -15.15
N THR A 53 -6.11 12.62 -15.59
CA THR A 53 -4.86 12.74 -14.85
C THR A 53 -4.05 13.95 -15.34
N ASN A 54 -3.06 14.38 -14.54
CA ASN A 54 -2.05 15.33 -14.99
C ASN A 54 -0.78 14.57 -15.43
N PRO A 55 -0.55 14.38 -16.75
CA PRO A 55 0.58 13.57 -17.23
C PRO A 55 1.95 14.14 -16.87
N ALA A 56 2.07 15.46 -16.71
CA ALA A 56 3.34 16.09 -16.31
C ALA A 56 3.68 15.77 -14.84
N VAL A 57 2.70 15.89 -13.95
CA VAL A 57 2.82 15.55 -12.54
C VAL A 57 3.12 14.06 -12.38
N ARG A 58 2.35 13.19 -13.05
CA ARG A 58 2.55 11.74 -13.00
C ARG A 58 3.98 11.35 -13.38
N ARG A 59 4.52 11.90 -14.49
CA ARG A 59 5.93 11.65 -14.88
C ARG A 59 6.93 12.21 -13.86
N ALA A 60 6.67 13.39 -13.29
CA ALA A 60 7.54 13.96 -12.27
C ALA A 60 7.59 13.07 -11.00
N LEU A 61 6.44 12.53 -10.57
CA LEU A 61 6.36 11.58 -9.47
C LEU A 61 7.15 10.31 -9.78
N VAL A 62 6.98 9.71 -10.96
CA VAL A 62 7.74 8.52 -11.37
C VAL A 62 9.24 8.74 -11.27
N GLU A 63 9.75 9.87 -11.78
CA GLU A 63 11.19 10.18 -11.74
C GLU A 63 11.68 10.51 -10.31
N LYS A 64 10.85 11.21 -9.52
CA LYS A 64 11.17 11.51 -8.12
C LYS A 64 11.23 10.24 -7.28
N VAL A 65 10.25 9.34 -7.42
CA VAL A 65 10.23 8.03 -6.74
C VAL A 65 11.44 7.18 -7.18
N ALA A 66 11.79 7.20 -8.47
CA ALA A 66 13.01 6.53 -8.93
C ALA A 66 14.28 7.07 -8.27
N ALA A 67 14.34 8.38 -7.99
CA ALA A 67 15.49 9.03 -7.35
C ALA A 67 15.64 8.68 -5.86
N GLU A 68 14.54 8.32 -5.17
CA GLU A 68 14.57 7.80 -3.79
C GLU A 68 15.31 6.45 -3.70
N ASN A 69 15.44 5.72 -4.81
CA ASN A 69 16.03 4.38 -4.88
C ASN A 69 15.47 3.41 -3.81
N PRO A 70 14.14 3.27 -3.71
CA PRO A 70 13.53 2.49 -2.66
C PRO A 70 13.78 0.99 -2.83
N ALA A 71 13.77 0.26 -1.71
CA ALA A 71 13.80 -1.21 -1.70
C ALA A 71 12.55 -1.82 -2.35
N ALA A 72 11.41 -1.13 -2.19
CA ALA A 72 10.12 -1.49 -2.78
C ALA A 72 9.25 -0.26 -3.02
N ILE A 73 8.46 -0.30 -4.08
CA ILE A 73 7.39 0.64 -4.41
C ILE A 73 6.07 -0.12 -4.32
N PHE A 74 5.18 0.33 -3.47
CA PHE A 74 3.82 -0.17 -3.30
C PHE A 74 2.85 0.76 -4.01
N LEU A 75 1.99 0.21 -4.86
CA LEU A 75 1.03 1.02 -5.62
C LEU A 75 -0.40 0.75 -5.13
N ASN A 76 -1.07 1.78 -4.63
CA ASN A 76 -2.37 1.70 -3.98
C ASN A 76 -3.56 1.57 -4.98
N GLY A 77 -3.36 0.94 -6.15
CA GLY A 77 -4.39 0.79 -7.17
C GLY A 77 -4.59 2.00 -8.08
N ASP A 78 -5.55 1.92 -8.99
CA ASP A 78 -5.84 2.91 -10.02
C ASP A 78 -4.58 3.30 -10.83
N ILE A 79 -3.82 2.25 -11.22
CA ILE A 79 -2.61 2.41 -12.02
C ILE A 79 -2.98 2.86 -13.44
N PRO A 80 -3.82 2.15 -14.23
CA PRO A 80 -4.32 2.67 -15.49
C PRO A 80 -5.53 3.61 -15.28
N TRP A 81 -5.83 4.43 -16.28
CA TRP A 81 -7.13 5.12 -16.34
C TRP A 81 -8.28 4.15 -16.62
N HIS A 82 -8.04 3.22 -17.51
CA HIS A 82 -8.91 2.07 -17.78
C HIS A 82 -8.08 0.80 -17.78
N GLY A 83 -8.65 -0.30 -17.34
CA GLY A 83 -7.99 -1.62 -17.35
C GLY A 83 -7.73 -2.17 -18.77
N VAL A 84 -7.21 -1.36 -19.67
CA VAL A 84 -6.98 -1.71 -21.09
C VAL A 84 -5.50 -1.75 -21.44
N ALA A 85 -5.15 -2.58 -22.43
CA ALA A 85 -3.76 -2.78 -22.82
C ALA A 85 -3.01 -1.50 -23.22
N PRO A 86 -3.60 -0.49 -23.89
CA PRO A 86 -2.94 0.77 -24.19
C PRO A 86 -2.50 1.53 -22.93
N ASP A 87 -3.33 1.59 -21.89
CA ASP A 87 -3.01 2.31 -20.66
C ASP A 87 -1.86 1.61 -19.89
N TYR A 88 -1.87 0.28 -19.82
CA TYR A 88 -0.73 -0.47 -19.29
C TYR A 88 0.54 -0.30 -20.16
N ALA A 89 0.41 -0.05 -21.47
CA ALA A 89 1.56 0.28 -22.31
C ALA A 89 2.16 1.64 -21.94
N VAL A 90 1.32 2.65 -21.62
CA VAL A 90 1.77 3.96 -21.10
C VAL A 90 2.45 3.78 -19.75
N PHE A 91 1.86 3.02 -18.81
CA PHE A 91 2.52 2.67 -17.55
C PHE A 91 3.92 2.10 -17.78
N ARG A 92 4.04 1.08 -18.61
CA ARG A 92 5.35 0.48 -18.92
C ARG A 92 6.33 1.46 -19.56
N ALA A 93 5.85 2.35 -20.41
CA ALA A 93 6.71 3.33 -21.08
C ALA A 93 7.21 4.41 -20.09
N GLU A 94 6.31 5.01 -19.30
CA GLU A 94 6.66 6.10 -18.38
C GLU A 94 7.47 5.59 -17.17
N THR A 95 7.23 4.36 -16.68
CA THR A 95 8.00 3.77 -15.56
C THR A 95 9.28 3.05 -16.00
N ARG A 96 9.78 3.32 -17.20
CA ARG A 96 11.03 2.68 -17.68
C ARG A 96 12.23 2.93 -16.77
N SER A 97 12.32 4.10 -16.12
CA SER A 97 13.35 4.41 -15.15
C SER A 97 13.38 3.42 -13.97
N TRP A 98 12.22 2.97 -13.49
CA TRP A 98 12.12 1.98 -12.42
C TRP A 98 12.72 0.63 -12.84
N ARG A 99 12.39 0.15 -14.05
CA ARG A 99 12.96 -1.10 -14.59
C ARG A 99 14.46 -1.01 -14.83
N ASN A 100 14.92 0.12 -15.37
CA ASN A 100 16.35 0.34 -15.60
C ASN A 100 17.15 0.32 -14.29
N ARG A 101 16.55 0.78 -13.19
CA ARG A 101 17.12 0.74 -11.85
C ARG A 101 16.82 -0.56 -11.11
N ARG A 102 16.03 -1.48 -11.70
CA ARG A 102 15.60 -2.73 -11.10
C ARG A 102 14.83 -2.54 -9.78
N LEU A 103 14.04 -1.46 -9.69
CA LEU A 103 13.17 -1.22 -8.55
C LEU A 103 12.07 -2.28 -8.50
N ARG A 104 11.75 -2.75 -7.32
CA ARG A 104 10.70 -3.74 -7.09
C ARG A 104 9.38 -3.01 -6.93
N VAL A 105 8.37 -3.43 -7.68
CA VAL A 105 7.04 -2.81 -7.69
C VAL A 105 6.01 -3.85 -7.27
N PHE A 106 5.21 -3.51 -6.27
CA PHE A 106 4.15 -4.35 -5.72
C PHE A 106 2.83 -3.59 -5.84
N PRO A 107 1.99 -3.90 -6.84
CA PRO A 107 0.75 -3.19 -7.10
C PRO A 107 -0.46 -3.86 -6.46
N ALA A 108 -1.36 -3.08 -5.83
CA ALA A 108 -2.73 -3.47 -5.55
C ALA A 108 -3.64 -3.18 -6.75
N LEU A 109 -4.77 -3.89 -6.83
CA LEU A 109 -5.86 -3.60 -7.76
C LEU A 109 -6.70 -2.43 -7.23
N GLY A 110 -7.19 -1.57 -8.14
CA GLY A 110 -8.19 -0.54 -7.87
C GLY A 110 -9.39 -0.68 -8.80
N ASN A 111 -10.40 0.16 -8.63
CA ASN A 111 -11.62 0.06 -9.44
C ASN A 111 -11.40 0.44 -10.92
N HIS A 112 -10.37 1.24 -11.24
CA HIS A 112 -10.04 1.59 -12.61
C HIS A 112 -9.39 0.44 -13.39
N GLU A 113 -8.81 -0.55 -12.74
CA GLU A 113 -8.41 -1.80 -13.36
C GLU A 113 -9.59 -2.55 -13.98
N PHE A 114 -10.83 -2.30 -13.50
CA PHE A 114 -12.07 -2.93 -13.95
C PHE A 114 -13.00 -1.98 -14.73
N SER A 115 -12.65 -0.70 -14.92
CA SER A 115 -13.57 0.33 -15.42
C SER A 115 -14.01 0.15 -16.89
N ALA A 116 -13.23 -0.52 -17.73
CA ALA A 116 -13.52 -0.70 -19.17
C ALA A 116 -13.57 -2.17 -19.60
N CYS A 117 -13.79 -3.06 -18.66
CA CYS A 117 -13.90 -4.49 -18.92
C CYS A 117 -14.63 -5.20 -17.77
N GLN A 118 -14.97 -6.46 -17.98
CA GLN A 118 -15.51 -7.35 -16.96
C GLN A 118 -14.52 -8.50 -16.70
N GLU A 119 -14.56 -9.06 -15.51
CA GLU A 119 -13.85 -10.29 -15.22
C GLU A 119 -14.32 -11.42 -16.16
N PRO A 120 -13.41 -12.30 -16.62
CA PRO A 120 -11.99 -12.38 -16.27
C PRO A 120 -11.05 -11.51 -17.13
N ALA A 121 -11.57 -10.79 -18.14
CA ALA A 121 -10.73 -10.07 -19.12
C ALA A 121 -9.88 -8.97 -18.49
N CYS A 122 -10.39 -8.30 -17.45
CA CYS A 122 -9.64 -7.28 -16.72
C CYS A 122 -8.44 -7.89 -16.02
N LEU A 123 -8.64 -8.99 -15.29
CA LEU A 123 -7.58 -9.71 -14.59
C LEU A 123 -6.52 -10.26 -15.55
N GLU A 124 -6.91 -10.75 -16.74
CA GLU A 124 -5.94 -11.19 -17.74
C GLU A 124 -5.06 -10.03 -18.22
N ARG A 125 -5.61 -8.83 -18.38
CA ARG A 125 -4.83 -7.64 -18.75
C ARG A 125 -3.90 -7.20 -17.63
N TRP A 126 -4.39 -7.23 -16.38
CA TRP A 126 -3.60 -7.01 -15.19
C TRP A 126 -2.42 -7.98 -15.10
N TRP A 127 -2.67 -9.28 -15.19
CA TRP A 127 -1.62 -10.29 -15.16
C TRP A 127 -0.66 -10.22 -16.36
N ASN A 128 -1.10 -9.70 -17.51
CA ASN A 128 -0.19 -9.41 -18.62
C ASN A 128 0.70 -8.19 -18.37
N ALA A 129 0.24 -7.25 -17.56
CA ALA A 129 1.06 -6.11 -17.11
C ALA A 129 2.04 -6.50 -15.98
N PHE A 130 1.61 -7.41 -15.10
CA PHE A 130 2.34 -7.92 -13.93
C PHE A 130 2.36 -9.46 -13.94
N PRO A 131 3.16 -10.08 -14.80
CA PRO A 131 3.10 -11.55 -15.02
C PRO A 131 3.50 -12.37 -13.79
N GLU A 132 4.28 -11.82 -12.87
CA GLU A 132 4.62 -12.42 -11.59
C GLU A 132 3.41 -12.59 -10.65
N LEU A 133 2.33 -11.82 -10.87
CA LEU A 133 1.08 -11.90 -10.13
C LEU A 133 0.03 -12.82 -10.76
N ARG A 134 0.38 -13.58 -11.81
CA ARG A 134 -0.59 -14.42 -12.50
C ARG A 134 -1.37 -15.32 -11.54
N ALA A 135 -2.70 -15.31 -11.69
CA ALA A 135 -3.69 -15.98 -10.86
C ALA A 135 -3.76 -15.48 -9.38
N ARG A 136 -3.20 -14.30 -9.08
CA ARG A 136 -3.30 -13.67 -7.77
C ARG A 136 -3.99 -12.32 -7.90
N ARG A 137 -4.85 -12.01 -6.94
CA ARG A 137 -5.51 -10.71 -6.77
C ARG A 137 -5.01 -10.02 -5.49
N TRP A 138 -4.65 -10.80 -4.49
CA TRP A 138 -4.03 -10.38 -3.23
C TRP A 138 -2.82 -11.26 -2.94
N TYR A 139 -1.87 -10.72 -2.23
CA TYR A 139 -0.61 -11.42 -1.95
C TYR A 139 0.17 -10.74 -0.81
N SER A 140 1.22 -11.42 -0.35
CA SER A 140 2.13 -10.90 0.66
C SER A 140 3.58 -10.90 0.17
N VAL A 141 4.39 -9.98 0.69
CA VAL A 141 5.82 -9.88 0.39
C VAL A 141 6.63 -9.60 1.65
N ALA A 142 7.60 -10.46 1.94
CA ALA A 142 8.59 -10.19 2.98
C ALA A 142 9.69 -9.28 2.42
N ILE A 143 9.93 -8.14 3.05
CA ILE A 143 11.05 -7.24 2.76
C ILE A 143 12.06 -7.37 3.89
N GLY A 144 13.09 -8.17 3.67
CA GLY A 144 13.97 -8.65 4.73
C GLY A 144 13.19 -9.44 5.77
N THR A 145 13.70 -9.43 6.99
CA THR A 145 13.09 -10.13 8.14
C THR A 145 12.10 -9.25 8.91
N LYS A 146 12.12 -7.92 8.72
CA LYS A 146 11.41 -6.97 9.59
C LYS A 146 10.11 -6.43 9.03
N VAL A 147 9.88 -6.50 7.72
CA VAL A 147 8.71 -5.91 7.07
C VAL A 147 7.92 -6.95 6.30
N MET A 148 6.61 -6.95 6.53
CA MET A 148 5.63 -7.68 5.72
C MET A 148 4.77 -6.68 4.96
N GLY A 149 4.86 -6.67 3.63
CA GLY A 149 3.88 -6.04 2.74
C GLY A 149 2.69 -6.98 2.53
N ILE A 150 1.48 -6.45 2.57
CA ILE A 150 0.24 -7.18 2.29
C ILE A 150 -0.57 -6.36 1.29
N GLU A 151 -0.70 -6.89 0.07
CA GLU A 151 -1.52 -6.29 -0.98
C GLU A 151 -2.92 -6.89 -0.96
N LEU A 152 -3.94 -6.05 -0.85
CA LEU A 152 -5.35 -6.44 -0.82
C LEU A 152 -6.10 -5.91 -2.05
N ASP A 153 -7.06 -6.70 -2.50
CA ASP A 153 -8.00 -6.32 -3.54
C ASP A 153 -9.34 -5.91 -2.89
N THR A 154 -9.64 -4.63 -2.90
CA THR A 154 -10.86 -4.08 -2.30
C THR A 154 -12.10 -4.22 -3.20
N ASP A 155 -11.93 -4.64 -4.46
CA ASP A 155 -13.05 -5.04 -5.32
C ASP A 155 -13.43 -6.52 -5.15
N ALA A 156 -12.64 -7.27 -4.37
CA ALA A 156 -13.04 -8.57 -3.82
C ALA A 156 -13.52 -8.42 -2.37
N SER A 157 -14.26 -9.40 -1.87
CA SER A 157 -14.81 -9.35 -0.51
C SER A 157 -13.72 -9.44 0.56
N LEU A 158 -13.77 -8.52 1.54
CA LEU A 158 -13.01 -8.53 2.80
C LEU A 158 -13.92 -8.81 4.02
N LEU A 159 -15.20 -9.13 3.78
CA LEU A 159 -16.12 -9.47 4.86
C LEU A 159 -15.69 -10.76 5.57
N PRO A 160 -16.02 -10.93 6.85
CA PRO A 160 -15.72 -12.16 7.59
C PRO A 160 -16.18 -13.41 6.84
N GLY A 161 -15.30 -14.41 6.74
CA GLY A 161 -15.57 -15.68 6.04
C GLY A 161 -15.33 -15.67 4.53
N SER A 162 -15.03 -14.52 3.91
CA SER A 162 -14.59 -14.50 2.50
C SER A 162 -13.18 -15.08 2.33
N GLU A 163 -12.87 -15.55 1.12
CA GLU A 163 -11.59 -16.19 0.82
C GLU A 163 -10.39 -15.28 1.13
N GLN A 164 -10.45 -14.02 0.69
CA GLN A 164 -9.41 -13.05 0.96
C GLN A 164 -9.27 -12.74 2.47
N ARG A 165 -10.40 -12.65 3.20
CA ARG A 165 -10.38 -12.40 4.62
C ARG A 165 -9.77 -13.57 5.40
N ILE A 166 -10.13 -14.81 5.10
CA ILE A 166 -9.54 -16.00 5.72
C ILE A 166 -8.03 -16.05 5.44
N TRP A 167 -7.64 -15.77 4.20
CA TRP A 167 -6.22 -15.69 3.84
C TRP A 167 -5.49 -14.62 4.67
N LEU A 168 -6.06 -13.41 4.79
CA LEU A 168 -5.49 -12.31 5.56
C LEU A 168 -5.34 -12.67 7.05
N GLU A 169 -6.37 -13.29 7.62
CA GLU A 169 -6.36 -13.75 9.02
C GLU A 169 -5.23 -14.76 9.27
N ASN A 170 -4.99 -15.67 8.32
CA ASN A 170 -3.87 -16.62 8.40
C ASN A 170 -2.52 -15.89 8.27
N GLN A 171 -2.37 -14.91 7.34
CA GLN A 171 -1.14 -14.15 7.20
C GLN A 171 -0.77 -13.39 8.49
N ILE A 172 -1.75 -12.79 9.16
CA ILE A 172 -1.54 -12.02 10.40
C ILE A 172 -1.38 -12.96 11.60
N GLY A 173 -2.17 -14.01 11.68
CA GLY A 173 -2.13 -14.96 12.80
C GLY A 173 -0.85 -15.80 12.85
N GLU A 174 -0.23 -16.03 11.70
CA GLU A 174 1.01 -16.81 11.54
C GLU A 174 2.21 -15.91 11.17
N LEU A 175 2.16 -14.63 11.52
CA LEU A 175 3.21 -13.66 11.22
C LEU A 175 4.53 -14.07 11.88
N ASP A 176 5.64 -14.02 11.12
CA ASP A 176 6.96 -14.30 11.67
C ASP A 176 7.25 -13.36 12.87
N PRO A 177 7.66 -13.88 14.02
CA PRO A 177 7.97 -13.06 15.19
C PRO A 177 9.07 -12.01 14.99
N ALA A 178 9.86 -12.10 13.92
CA ALA A 178 10.86 -11.09 13.56
C ALA A 178 10.25 -9.87 12.86
N VAL A 179 9.04 -10.00 12.31
CA VAL A 179 8.35 -8.88 11.63
C VAL A 179 8.00 -7.80 12.67
N ARG A 180 8.34 -6.57 12.35
CA ARG A 180 8.09 -5.38 13.19
C ARG A 180 7.12 -4.39 12.55
N LEU A 181 7.00 -4.44 11.23
CA LEU A 181 6.11 -3.59 10.45
C LEU A 181 5.29 -4.44 9.49
N VAL A 182 3.98 -4.27 9.53
CA VAL A 182 3.06 -4.71 8.46
C VAL A 182 2.63 -3.46 7.69
N LEU A 183 3.00 -3.37 6.42
CA LEU A 183 2.52 -2.36 5.49
C LEU A 183 1.43 -2.99 4.62
N MET A 184 0.19 -2.67 4.92
CA MET A 184 -0.98 -3.15 4.20
C MET A 184 -1.36 -2.13 3.12
N VAL A 185 -1.47 -2.58 1.88
CA VAL A 185 -1.71 -1.72 0.72
C VAL A 185 -2.98 -2.15 0.01
N MET A 186 -3.81 -1.19 -0.32
CA MET A 186 -5.11 -1.43 -0.95
C MET A 186 -5.60 -0.17 -1.68
N HIS A 187 -6.72 -0.28 -2.39
CA HIS A 187 -7.25 0.87 -3.10
C HIS A 187 -8.28 1.67 -2.28
N HIS A 188 -9.39 1.07 -1.88
CA HIS A 188 -10.41 1.80 -1.12
C HIS A 188 -10.02 1.87 0.36
N PRO A 189 -10.05 3.07 0.97
CA PRO A 189 -9.60 3.26 2.34
C PRO A 189 -10.60 2.70 3.37
N PRO A 190 -10.11 2.02 4.43
CA PRO A 190 -10.96 1.60 5.55
C PRO A 190 -11.27 2.73 6.53
N VAL A 191 -10.45 3.77 6.53
CA VAL A 191 -10.61 5.00 7.31
C VAL A 191 -10.33 6.18 6.41
N ALA A 192 -11.26 7.13 6.35
CA ALA A 192 -11.15 8.37 5.59
C ALA A 192 -12.10 9.40 6.18
N ASP A 193 -11.89 10.67 5.87
CA ASP A 193 -12.84 11.72 6.19
C ASP A 193 -14.14 11.56 5.41
N VAL A 194 -15.26 11.51 6.12
CA VAL A 194 -16.58 11.35 5.51
C VAL A 194 -17.01 12.65 4.85
N GLN A 195 -17.21 12.60 3.54
CA GLN A 195 -17.63 13.76 2.76
C GLN A 195 -19.14 13.98 2.89
N LEU A 196 -19.55 14.99 3.67
CA LEU A 196 -20.95 15.27 3.97
C LEU A 196 -21.63 16.16 2.93
N THR A 197 -20.86 16.96 2.19
CA THR A 197 -21.38 17.97 1.26
C THR A 197 -21.25 17.56 -0.22
N LYS A 198 -20.55 16.47 -0.50
CA LYS A 198 -20.28 15.96 -1.86
C LYS A 198 -20.93 14.60 -2.06
N GLU A 199 -21.15 14.20 -3.31
CA GLU A 199 -21.61 12.85 -3.59
C GLU A 199 -20.63 11.82 -3.00
N THR A 200 -21.16 10.97 -2.11
CA THR A 200 -20.40 10.20 -1.12
C THR A 200 -19.83 8.88 -1.63
N SER A 201 -19.54 8.77 -2.92
CA SER A 201 -19.01 7.53 -3.51
C SER A 201 -17.61 7.13 -2.98
N HIS A 202 -16.92 8.05 -2.31
CA HIS A 202 -15.55 7.86 -1.81
C HIS A 202 -15.48 7.53 -0.32
N ASN A 203 -16.60 7.46 0.38
CA ASN A 203 -16.62 7.08 1.79
C ASN A 203 -16.26 5.59 1.98
N PRO A 204 -15.68 5.20 3.13
CA PRO A 204 -15.41 3.80 3.44
C PRO A 204 -16.67 2.94 3.29
N ARG A 205 -16.55 1.82 2.57
CA ARG A 205 -17.67 0.90 2.28
C ARG A 205 -17.76 -0.18 3.38
N PRO A 206 -18.86 -0.93 3.50
CA PRO A 206 -18.97 -2.01 4.48
C PRO A 206 -17.82 -3.02 4.44
N ASN A 207 -17.27 -3.27 3.26
CA ASN A 207 -16.13 -4.15 3.03
C ASN A 207 -14.87 -3.67 3.78
N GLU A 208 -14.52 -2.40 3.64
CA GLU A 208 -13.34 -1.80 4.27
C GLU A 208 -13.58 -1.51 5.75
N LEU A 209 -14.80 -1.13 6.13
CA LEU A 209 -15.17 -0.97 7.55
C LEU A 209 -15.01 -2.27 8.33
N ALA A 210 -15.38 -3.43 7.74
CA ALA A 210 -15.15 -4.73 8.35
C ALA A 210 -13.66 -5.07 8.52
N LEU A 211 -12.80 -4.55 7.64
CA LEU A 211 -11.34 -4.66 7.80
C LEU A 211 -10.83 -3.78 8.94
N ALA A 212 -11.31 -2.53 9.03
CA ALA A 212 -10.93 -1.63 10.14
C ALA A 212 -11.27 -2.23 11.51
N GLU A 213 -12.47 -2.80 11.66
CA GLU A 213 -12.87 -3.49 12.89
C GLU A 213 -11.98 -4.70 13.21
N TYR A 214 -11.55 -5.44 12.20
CA TYR A 214 -10.60 -6.53 12.40
C TYR A 214 -9.24 -6.02 12.88
N LEU A 215 -8.69 -5.01 12.22
CA LEU A 215 -7.38 -4.45 12.58
C LEU A 215 -7.40 -3.86 13.98
N LYS A 216 -8.46 -3.18 14.37
CA LYS A 216 -8.70 -2.71 15.74
C LYS A 216 -8.59 -3.83 16.77
N ALA A 217 -9.07 -5.03 16.44
CA ALA A 217 -9.00 -6.16 17.34
C ALA A 217 -7.60 -6.80 17.41
N VAL A 218 -6.88 -6.87 16.29
CA VAL A 218 -5.62 -7.65 16.21
C VAL A 218 -4.36 -6.80 16.39
N ALA A 219 -4.35 -5.54 15.95
CA ALA A 219 -3.16 -4.71 16.02
C ALA A 219 -2.61 -4.50 17.44
N PRO A 220 -3.46 -4.27 18.47
CA PRO A 220 -2.95 -4.14 19.84
C PRO A 220 -2.33 -5.41 20.41
N GLN A 221 -2.62 -6.56 19.83
CA GLN A 221 -2.13 -7.88 20.29
C GLN A 221 -0.87 -8.33 19.53
N SER A 222 -0.49 -7.62 18.46
CA SER A 222 0.66 -7.96 17.65
C SER A 222 1.93 -7.27 18.12
N ALA A 223 3.08 -7.94 17.99
CA ALA A 223 4.39 -7.33 18.15
C ALA A 223 4.73 -6.39 16.98
N ALA A 224 4.13 -6.58 15.80
CA ALA A 224 4.30 -5.70 14.66
C ALA A 224 3.39 -4.47 14.76
N ARG A 225 3.87 -3.34 14.24
CA ARG A 225 3.07 -2.13 14.01
C ARG A 225 2.41 -2.22 12.64
N PHE A 226 1.19 -1.68 12.53
CA PHE A 226 0.41 -1.72 11.30
C PHE A 226 0.31 -0.33 10.67
N VAL A 227 0.57 -0.28 9.38
CA VAL A 227 0.30 0.88 8.52
C VAL A 227 -0.60 0.39 7.39
N VAL A 228 -1.70 1.08 7.15
CA VAL A 228 -2.58 0.87 6.00
C VAL A 228 -2.39 2.05 5.06
N SER A 229 -2.01 1.78 3.81
CA SER A 229 -1.89 2.78 2.76
C SER A 229 -2.95 2.50 1.69
N ALA A 230 -3.85 3.44 1.48
CA ALA A 230 -4.93 3.34 0.50
C ALA A 230 -4.88 4.49 -0.50
N GLY A 231 -5.53 4.32 -1.66
CA GLY A 231 -5.74 5.32 -2.70
C GLY A 231 -7.17 5.85 -2.74
N HIS A 232 -7.74 5.90 -3.96
CA HIS A 232 -9.14 6.18 -4.28
C HIS A 232 -9.58 7.63 -4.04
N ILE A 233 -9.24 8.23 -2.91
CA ILE A 233 -9.45 9.66 -2.66
C ILE A 233 -8.19 10.39 -3.12
N HIS A 234 -8.32 11.22 -4.17
CA HIS A 234 -7.17 11.88 -4.81
C HIS A 234 -6.67 13.06 -3.98
N ASN A 235 -6.30 12.75 -2.73
CA ASN A 235 -5.78 13.67 -1.72
C ASN A 235 -4.88 12.91 -0.76
N TYR A 236 -4.48 13.55 0.33
CA TYR A 236 -3.76 12.94 1.44
C TYR A 236 -4.54 13.13 2.74
N GLU A 237 -4.68 12.04 3.49
CA GLU A 237 -5.25 12.02 4.83
C GLU A 237 -4.42 11.08 5.72
N ARG A 238 -4.32 11.36 7.02
CA ARG A 238 -3.64 10.49 7.98
C ARG A 238 -4.42 10.38 9.29
N PHE A 239 -4.65 9.16 9.70
CA PHE A 239 -5.30 8.85 10.98
C PHE A 239 -4.41 7.91 11.78
N ASP A 240 -4.34 8.14 13.09
CA ASP A 240 -3.69 7.25 14.05
C ASP A 240 -4.73 6.82 15.07
N GLN A 241 -5.27 5.61 14.90
CA GLN A 241 -6.33 5.09 15.74
C GLN A 241 -6.25 3.58 15.91
N ASP A 242 -6.66 3.10 17.08
CA ASP A 242 -6.72 1.68 17.42
C ASP A 242 -5.37 0.93 17.22
N GLY A 243 -4.23 1.65 17.33
CA GLY A 243 -2.88 1.10 17.14
C GLY A 243 -2.45 0.92 15.68
N VAL A 244 -3.21 1.46 14.74
CA VAL A 244 -2.95 1.42 13.30
C VAL A 244 -2.81 2.84 12.75
N VAL A 245 -1.82 3.07 11.89
CA VAL A 245 -1.72 4.29 11.09
C VAL A 245 -2.41 4.05 9.75
N TYR A 246 -3.46 4.80 9.48
CA TYR A 246 -4.18 4.77 8.20
C TYR A 246 -3.79 5.99 7.36
N LEU A 247 -3.45 5.74 6.12
CA LEU A 247 -3.08 6.76 5.14
C LEU A 247 -4.01 6.64 3.92
N VAL A 248 -4.58 7.76 3.52
CA VAL A 248 -5.09 7.94 2.18
C VAL A 248 -3.98 8.63 1.37
N SER A 249 -3.52 8.02 0.30
CA SER A 249 -2.41 8.47 -0.52
C SER A 249 -2.73 8.26 -2.01
N GLY A 250 -3.71 9.04 -2.50
CA GLY A 250 -4.19 9.04 -3.87
C GLY A 250 -3.62 10.16 -4.75
N GLY A 251 -2.44 10.69 -4.38
CA GLY A 251 -1.83 11.86 -5.04
C GLY A 251 -1.01 11.58 -6.30
N GLY A 252 -1.17 10.41 -6.95
CA GLY A 252 -0.30 9.93 -8.03
C GLY A 252 -0.41 10.67 -9.37
N GLY A 253 -1.33 11.61 -9.50
CA GLY A 253 -1.51 12.39 -10.71
C GLY A 253 -2.95 12.46 -11.22
N ALA A 254 -3.88 11.66 -10.71
CA ALA A 254 -5.30 11.75 -11.01
C ALA A 254 -5.88 13.12 -10.64
N ARG A 255 -7.04 13.48 -11.23
CA ARG A 255 -7.72 14.74 -10.92
C ARG A 255 -7.96 14.85 -9.42
N PRO A 256 -7.43 15.89 -8.73
CA PRO A 256 -7.48 15.96 -7.28
C PRO A 256 -8.88 16.24 -6.76
N TYR A 257 -9.15 15.78 -5.53
CA TYR A 257 -10.36 16.06 -4.77
C TYR A 257 -10.05 16.92 -3.55
N GLU A 258 -10.90 17.91 -3.30
CA GLU A 258 -10.93 18.56 -1.99
C GLU A 258 -11.61 17.63 -0.99
N VAL A 259 -11.16 17.62 0.26
CA VAL A 259 -11.72 16.83 1.34
C VAL A 259 -12.15 17.73 2.50
N ASP A 260 -13.29 17.39 3.12
CA ASP A 260 -13.78 18.03 4.34
C ASP A 260 -13.11 17.35 5.53
N ARG A 261 -12.05 17.95 6.08
CA ARG A 261 -11.23 17.33 7.12
C ARG A 261 -11.92 17.35 8.49
N THR A 262 -11.92 16.20 9.14
CA THR A 262 -12.36 16.06 10.52
C THR A 262 -11.20 16.30 11.50
N PRO A 263 -11.47 16.56 12.80
CA PRO A 263 -10.40 16.67 13.80
C PRO A 263 -9.58 15.38 14.00
N SER A 264 -10.03 14.23 13.54
CA SER A 264 -9.30 12.97 13.61
C SER A 264 -8.24 12.82 12.52
N ASP A 265 -8.37 13.53 11.40
CA ASP A 265 -7.30 13.63 10.41
C ASP A 265 -6.11 14.39 11.00
N GLN A 266 -4.96 13.74 11.07
CA GLN A 266 -3.74 14.35 11.60
C GLN A 266 -3.10 15.34 10.62
N TYR A 267 -3.51 15.32 9.35
CA TYR A 267 -3.08 16.27 8.34
C TYR A 267 -4.12 17.36 8.13
N GLN A 268 -4.02 18.44 8.92
CA GLN A 268 -4.95 19.56 8.93
C GLN A 268 -4.60 20.70 7.95
N SER A 269 -3.73 20.43 6.97
CA SER A 269 -3.36 21.46 6.00
C SER A 269 -4.48 21.74 4.98
N ALA A 270 -4.62 23.00 4.61
CA ALA A 270 -5.46 23.44 3.50
C ALA A 270 -4.74 23.35 2.13
N ASP A 271 -3.54 22.80 2.08
CA ASP A 271 -2.78 22.62 0.84
C ASP A 271 -3.59 21.81 -0.19
N PHE A 272 -3.69 22.34 -1.41
CA PHE A 272 -4.40 21.70 -2.52
C PHE A 272 -3.85 22.20 -3.87
N PRO A 273 -3.74 21.33 -4.90
CA PRO A 273 -3.89 19.88 -4.85
C PRO A 273 -2.72 19.19 -4.16
N ASN A 274 -2.97 18.02 -3.57
CA ASN A 274 -1.94 17.22 -2.93
C ASN A 274 -1.41 16.12 -3.88
N TYR A 275 -0.56 16.48 -4.83
CA TYR A 275 0.19 15.52 -5.62
C TYR A 275 1.42 15.07 -4.82
N HIS A 276 1.50 13.79 -4.48
CA HIS A 276 2.48 13.30 -3.53
C HIS A 276 2.74 11.80 -3.66
N TYR A 277 3.74 11.34 -2.93
CA TYR A 277 3.94 9.97 -2.51
C TYR A 277 4.31 9.95 -1.03
N VAL A 278 4.14 8.78 -0.38
CA VAL A 278 4.58 8.57 1.00
C VAL A 278 5.85 7.74 0.98
N ARG A 279 6.86 8.22 1.69
CA ARG A 279 8.15 7.58 1.91
C ARG A 279 8.20 7.05 3.34
N PHE A 280 8.60 5.81 3.51
CA PHE A 280 8.88 5.21 4.81
C PHE A 280 10.34 4.84 4.88
N GLU A 281 11.02 5.26 5.94
CA GLU A 281 12.41 4.88 6.20
C GLU A 281 12.51 4.14 7.53
N LEU A 282 13.05 2.92 7.51
CA LEU A 282 13.33 2.16 8.72
C LEU A 282 14.65 2.63 9.33
N GLN A 283 14.60 3.16 10.55
CA GLN A 283 15.71 3.72 11.30
C GLN A 283 15.83 3.03 12.66
N GLY A 284 16.50 1.88 12.70
CA GLY A 284 16.68 1.11 13.94
C GLY A 284 15.36 0.54 14.47
N ASP A 285 14.84 1.15 15.54
CA ASP A 285 13.62 0.78 16.24
C ASP A 285 12.40 1.64 15.87
N ARG A 286 12.49 2.40 14.80
CA ARG A 286 11.39 3.26 14.34
C ARG A 286 11.26 3.27 12.82
N VAL A 287 10.07 3.61 12.36
CA VAL A 287 9.76 3.97 10.98
C VAL A 287 9.45 5.46 10.94
N VAL A 288 10.13 6.18 10.06
CA VAL A 288 9.81 7.57 9.73
C VAL A 288 8.98 7.57 8.46
N GLY A 289 7.73 8.04 8.56
CA GLY A 289 6.85 8.28 7.43
C GLY A 289 6.86 9.74 7.02
N GLU A 290 6.96 10.01 5.72
CA GLU A 290 6.98 11.36 5.16
C GLU A 290 6.07 11.44 3.93
N MET A 291 5.11 12.35 3.94
CA MET A 291 4.37 12.73 2.74
C MET A 291 5.18 13.78 1.98
N ILE A 292 5.66 13.42 0.81
CA ILE A 292 6.48 14.29 -0.04
C ILE A 292 5.63 14.81 -1.18
N ARG A 293 5.27 16.09 -1.08
CA ARG A 293 4.37 16.78 -2.00
C ARG A 293 5.13 17.55 -3.07
N LEU A 294 4.54 17.61 -4.26
CA LEU A 294 4.92 18.54 -5.32
C LEU A 294 4.18 19.86 -5.11
N ASP A 295 4.88 20.89 -4.60
CA ASP A 295 4.27 22.16 -4.20
C ASP A 295 3.86 23.05 -5.37
N ASP A 296 4.65 23.07 -6.44
CA ASP A 296 4.35 23.82 -7.66
C ASP A 296 4.31 22.85 -8.84
N HIS A 297 3.13 22.61 -9.37
CA HIS A 297 2.86 21.64 -10.43
C HIS A 297 2.61 22.29 -11.80
N ALA A 298 2.80 23.62 -11.90
CA ALA A 298 2.68 24.36 -13.17
C ALA A 298 3.54 25.64 -13.16
N PRO A 299 4.67 25.67 -13.87
CA PRO A 299 5.47 24.60 -14.49
C PRO A 299 6.34 23.85 -13.48
N LEU A 300 6.61 22.58 -13.74
CA LEU A 300 7.50 21.75 -12.92
C LEU A 300 8.93 22.31 -12.96
N LYS A 301 9.49 22.66 -11.80
CA LYS A 301 10.85 23.15 -11.61
C LYS A 301 11.63 22.31 -10.61
N PRO A 302 12.95 22.25 -10.66
CA PRO A 302 13.75 21.65 -9.60
C PRO A 302 13.47 22.30 -8.23
N GLY A 303 13.45 21.50 -7.15
CA GLY A 303 13.27 22.00 -5.79
C GLY A 303 11.82 22.17 -5.32
N GLN A 304 10.83 21.73 -6.09
CA GLN A 304 9.40 21.85 -5.74
C GLN A 304 8.88 20.73 -4.84
N TRP A 305 9.71 19.80 -4.42
CA TRP A 305 9.36 18.70 -3.54
C TRP A 305 9.58 19.08 -2.09
N GLN A 306 8.56 18.99 -1.27
CA GLN A 306 8.62 19.30 0.16
C GLN A 306 7.93 18.24 0.99
N THR A 307 8.53 17.91 2.14
CA THR A 307 7.87 17.12 3.17
C THR A 307 6.79 17.99 3.82
N ARG A 308 5.53 17.61 3.65
CA ARG A 308 4.38 18.33 4.18
C ARG A 308 3.74 17.66 5.39
N ASP A 309 3.97 16.38 5.54
CA ASP A 309 3.65 15.65 6.77
C ASP A 309 4.81 14.73 7.12
N ARG A 310 5.07 14.61 8.41
CA ARG A 310 6.08 13.71 8.96
C ARG A 310 5.57 13.09 10.25
N PHE A 311 5.68 11.78 10.37
CA PHE A 311 5.29 11.03 11.55
C PHE A 311 6.30 9.92 11.85
N GLU A 312 6.29 9.46 13.10
CA GLU A 312 7.17 8.37 13.53
C GLU A 312 6.34 7.24 14.16
N ILE A 313 6.71 6.04 13.84
CA ILE A 313 6.13 4.81 14.40
C ILE A 313 7.23 4.08 15.15
N THR A 314 7.12 3.99 16.47
CA THR A 314 8.04 3.19 17.28
C THR A 314 7.74 1.71 17.07
N LEU A 315 8.73 0.95 16.65
CA LEU A 315 8.67 -0.50 16.53
C LEU A 315 8.91 -1.13 17.89
N GLN A 316 8.18 -2.21 18.17
CA GLN A 316 8.42 -2.96 19.41
C GLN A 316 9.73 -3.75 19.30
N PRO A 317 10.45 -3.97 20.39
CA PRO A 317 11.72 -4.70 20.42
C PRO A 317 11.58 -6.18 20.05
#